data_88b151181734714e6618994969384f0f
#
_entry.id   88b151181734714e6618994969384f0f
#
_cell.length_a   1.000
_cell.length_b   1.000
_cell.length_c   1.000
_cell.angle_alpha   90.00
_cell.angle_beta   90.00
_cell.angle_gamma   90.00
#
_symmetry.space_group_name_H-M   'P 1'
#
loop_
_entity.id
_entity.type
_entity.pdbx_description
1 polymer ?
#
loop_
_entity_poly.entity_id
_entity_poly.type
_entity_poly.pdbx_seq_one_letter_code
_entity_poly.pdbx_strand_id
1 'polypeptide(L)'
;INRPLAAILTLNTIANTVGAAGMGAQALHVYGSHAVAAASAILTFSILIFSEILPKTLGAYFCRSLAIPSAYVIRALMVFTFPFVWLSNTLSSVINSNEDKVSREEITAMAEMGEDEGSIDEHESDIIENLFRLKEIHIEDILTPRSVIYAFEDIQTVGKIMDSNDDIIFSRIPVFHENIDNVIGMVYKDTVLETMADDFFEKTMADLVEPVETVYEKESVESVLNKFTKNRSHMFIVKDEFGGTTGIVTLEDCIETLLGVEIMDESDEVADMRKLAKDQQRQKKHKEENGTS
;
A
#
# COMPACT_ATOMS: atom_id res chain seq x y z
N ILE A 1 18.69 -11.12 -14.56
CA ILE A 1 19.17 -12.17 -13.61
C ILE A 1 19.20 -13.54 -14.28
N ASN A 2 18.24 -13.90 -15.16
CA ASN A 2 18.09 -15.25 -15.71
C ASN A 2 19.25 -15.70 -16.64
N ARG A 3 19.87 -14.80 -17.42
CA ARG A 3 20.95 -15.17 -18.36
C ARG A 3 22.24 -15.69 -17.70
N PRO A 4 22.80 -15.01 -16.67
CA PRO A 4 23.96 -15.53 -15.96
C PRO A 4 23.70 -16.86 -15.26
N LEU A 5 22.51 -17.03 -14.66
CA LEU A 5 22.12 -18.27 -13.99
C LEU A 5 22.01 -19.43 -14.98
N ALA A 6 21.37 -19.22 -16.13
CA ALA A 6 21.26 -20.21 -17.19
C ALA A 6 22.66 -20.65 -17.71
N ALA A 7 23.58 -19.70 -17.88
CA ALA A 7 24.94 -19.98 -18.30
C ALA A 7 25.70 -20.88 -17.30
N ILE A 8 25.61 -20.56 -16.01
CA ILE A 8 26.25 -21.33 -14.93
C ILE A 8 25.64 -22.73 -14.84
N LEU A 9 24.31 -22.85 -14.84
CA LEU A 9 23.64 -24.14 -14.77
C LEU A 9 23.98 -25.04 -15.98
N THR A 10 23.97 -24.47 -17.19
CA THR A 10 24.31 -25.20 -18.40
C THR A 10 25.75 -25.75 -18.34
N LEU A 11 26.70 -24.90 -17.96
CA LEU A 11 28.09 -25.30 -17.84
C LEU A 11 28.28 -26.38 -16.76
N ASN A 12 27.67 -26.20 -15.59
CA ASN A 12 27.71 -27.16 -14.51
C ASN A 12 27.16 -28.55 -14.95
N THR A 13 26.04 -28.58 -15.65
CA THR A 13 25.43 -29.80 -16.16
C THR A 13 26.33 -30.49 -17.19
N ILE A 14 26.90 -29.73 -18.14
CA ILE A 14 27.82 -30.26 -19.14
C ILE A 14 29.07 -30.84 -18.46
N ALA A 15 29.68 -30.08 -17.55
CA ALA A 15 30.90 -30.51 -16.86
C ALA A 15 30.68 -31.80 -16.05
N ASN A 16 29.59 -31.85 -15.28
CA ASN A 16 29.26 -33.04 -14.49
C ASN A 16 28.93 -34.24 -15.35
N THR A 17 28.14 -34.06 -16.43
CA THR A 17 27.73 -35.15 -17.30
C THR A 17 28.93 -35.73 -18.10
N VAL A 18 29.70 -34.84 -18.75
CA VAL A 18 30.88 -35.25 -19.54
C VAL A 18 31.97 -35.82 -18.63
N GLY A 19 32.17 -35.18 -17.46
CA GLY A 19 33.15 -35.68 -16.48
C GLY A 19 32.79 -37.06 -15.94
N ALA A 20 31.54 -37.29 -15.58
CA ALA A 20 31.08 -38.61 -15.11
C ALA A 20 31.19 -39.69 -16.18
N ALA A 21 30.76 -39.36 -17.42
CA ALA A 21 30.85 -40.29 -18.53
C ALA A 21 32.33 -40.66 -18.89
N GLY A 22 33.19 -39.63 -18.91
CA GLY A 22 34.63 -39.83 -19.17
C GLY A 22 35.33 -40.68 -18.09
N MET A 23 35.03 -40.37 -16.81
CA MET A 23 35.58 -41.17 -15.70
C MET A 23 35.06 -42.59 -15.69
N GLY A 24 33.76 -42.80 -15.99
CA GLY A 24 33.18 -44.14 -16.11
C GLY A 24 33.84 -44.97 -17.23
N ALA A 25 34.02 -44.38 -18.41
CA ALA A 25 34.69 -45.01 -19.53
C ALA A 25 36.16 -45.36 -19.20
N GLN A 26 36.90 -44.47 -18.55
CA GLN A 26 38.28 -44.68 -18.14
C GLN A 26 38.38 -45.76 -17.06
N ALA A 27 37.49 -45.77 -16.08
CA ALA A 27 37.45 -46.80 -15.04
C ALA A 27 37.17 -48.18 -15.63
N LEU A 28 36.28 -48.28 -16.61
CA LEU A 28 35.99 -49.52 -17.33
C LEU A 28 37.25 -50.05 -18.10
N HIS A 29 37.96 -49.15 -18.78
CA HIS A 29 39.10 -49.47 -19.58
C HIS A 29 40.28 -49.90 -18.72
N VAL A 30 40.52 -49.27 -17.56
CA VAL A 30 41.73 -49.57 -16.76
C VAL A 30 41.50 -50.69 -15.74
N TYR A 31 40.33 -50.72 -15.11
CA TYR A 31 40.06 -51.61 -13.97
C TYR A 31 38.95 -52.64 -14.22
N GLY A 32 38.35 -52.64 -15.40
CA GLY A 32 37.28 -53.57 -15.77
C GLY A 32 35.91 -53.22 -15.14
N SER A 33 34.90 -54.04 -15.47
CA SER A 33 33.50 -53.81 -15.09
C SER A 33 33.23 -53.78 -13.59
N HIS A 34 34.03 -54.52 -12.82
CA HIS A 34 33.84 -54.58 -11.35
C HIS A 34 34.19 -53.28 -10.62
N ALA A 35 35.07 -52.45 -11.18
CA ALA A 35 35.52 -51.22 -10.59
C ALA A 35 34.60 -50.01 -10.92
N VAL A 36 33.79 -50.13 -11.98
CA VAL A 36 32.94 -48.99 -12.45
C VAL A 36 32.00 -48.50 -11.39
N ALA A 37 31.34 -49.38 -10.64
CA ALA A 37 30.41 -49.00 -9.57
C ALA A 37 31.11 -48.25 -8.44
N ALA A 38 32.28 -48.73 -8.00
CA ALA A 38 33.07 -48.08 -6.95
C ALA A 38 33.61 -46.70 -7.41
N ALA A 39 34.15 -46.65 -8.65
CA ALA A 39 34.62 -45.38 -9.22
C ALA A 39 33.51 -44.34 -9.37
N SER A 40 32.32 -44.77 -9.82
CA SER A 40 31.14 -43.87 -9.92
C SER A 40 30.69 -43.36 -8.56
N ALA A 41 30.66 -44.21 -7.51
CA ALA A 41 30.29 -43.79 -6.16
C ALA A 41 31.30 -42.78 -5.58
N ILE A 42 32.61 -43.03 -5.74
CA ILE A 42 33.65 -42.10 -5.27
C ILE A 42 33.57 -40.77 -6.05
N LEU A 43 33.36 -40.83 -7.36
CA LEU A 43 33.22 -39.62 -8.18
C LEU A 43 32.00 -38.81 -7.78
N THR A 44 30.84 -39.44 -7.62
CA THR A 44 29.61 -38.76 -7.20
C THR A 44 29.80 -38.06 -5.86
N PHE A 45 30.39 -38.75 -4.88
CA PHE A 45 30.69 -38.19 -3.57
C PHE A 45 31.67 -37.00 -3.66
N SER A 46 32.70 -37.13 -4.48
CA SER A 46 33.69 -36.07 -4.71
C SER A 46 33.06 -34.85 -5.38
N ILE A 47 32.23 -35.04 -6.41
CA ILE A 47 31.50 -33.94 -7.07
C ILE A 47 30.58 -33.24 -6.06
N LEU A 48 29.82 -33.99 -5.28
CA LEU A 48 28.89 -33.44 -4.29
C LEU A 48 29.64 -32.55 -3.29
N ILE A 49 30.74 -33.02 -2.72
CA ILE A 49 31.48 -32.26 -1.71
C ILE A 49 32.27 -31.12 -2.35
N PHE A 50 33.14 -31.39 -3.30
CA PHE A 50 34.13 -30.44 -3.77
C PHE A 50 33.62 -29.50 -4.87
N SER A 51 32.64 -29.94 -5.65
CA SER A 51 32.09 -29.15 -6.77
C SER A 51 30.75 -28.48 -6.42
N GLU A 52 30.01 -29.02 -5.43
CA GLU A 52 28.67 -28.49 -5.13
C GLU A 52 28.58 -27.88 -3.75
N ILE A 53 28.78 -28.61 -2.67
CA ILE A 53 28.57 -28.11 -1.30
C ILE A 53 29.60 -27.03 -0.94
N LEU A 54 30.88 -27.36 -1.08
CA LEU A 54 31.98 -26.49 -0.64
C LEU A 54 32.00 -25.13 -1.38
N PRO A 55 31.94 -25.08 -2.73
CA PRO A 55 31.94 -23.81 -3.44
C PRO A 55 30.68 -22.96 -3.16
N LYS A 56 29.51 -23.58 -3.02
CA LYS A 56 28.27 -22.86 -2.69
C LYS A 56 28.35 -22.23 -1.29
N THR A 57 28.83 -22.98 -0.31
CA THR A 57 29.01 -22.49 1.07
C THR A 57 30.05 -21.36 1.14
N LEU A 58 31.20 -21.52 0.48
CA LEU A 58 32.24 -20.49 0.42
C LEU A 58 31.75 -19.25 -0.35
N GLY A 59 30.98 -19.46 -1.44
CA GLY A 59 30.40 -18.37 -2.21
C GLY A 59 29.39 -17.55 -1.41
N ALA A 60 28.55 -18.16 -0.60
CA ALA A 60 27.63 -17.48 0.31
C ALA A 60 28.38 -16.69 1.39
N TYR A 61 29.39 -17.31 2.01
CA TYR A 61 30.15 -16.66 3.07
C TYR A 61 31.01 -15.47 2.57
N PHE A 62 31.66 -15.61 1.41
CA PHE A 62 32.54 -14.57 0.85
C PHE A 62 31.86 -13.77 -0.27
N CYS A 63 30.53 -13.70 -0.34
CA CYS A 63 29.78 -13.10 -1.43
C CYS A 63 30.22 -11.68 -1.78
N ARG A 64 30.48 -10.83 -0.79
CA ARG A 64 30.92 -9.43 -0.98
C ARG A 64 32.32 -9.35 -1.63
N SER A 65 33.27 -10.14 -1.16
CA SER A 65 34.65 -10.13 -1.69
C SER A 65 34.74 -10.77 -3.07
N LEU A 66 33.91 -11.78 -3.34
CA LEU A 66 33.89 -12.51 -4.60
C LEU A 66 33.01 -11.85 -5.68
N ALA A 67 32.19 -10.87 -5.34
CA ALA A 67 31.23 -10.24 -6.27
C ALA A 67 31.90 -9.68 -7.53
N ILE A 68 32.99 -8.89 -7.39
CA ILE A 68 33.68 -8.27 -8.52
C ILE A 68 34.40 -9.30 -9.39
N PRO A 69 35.30 -10.19 -8.86
CA PRO A 69 35.94 -11.20 -9.69
C PRO A 69 34.95 -12.17 -10.31
N SER A 70 33.87 -12.56 -9.60
CA SER A 70 32.83 -13.43 -10.15
C SER A 70 32.11 -12.78 -11.34
N ALA A 71 31.89 -11.47 -11.31
CA ALA A 71 31.24 -10.77 -12.43
C ALA A 71 32.05 -10.88 -13.73
N TYR A 72 33.38 -10.79 -13.68
CA TYR A 72 34.24 -10.97 -14.85
C TYR A 72 34.21 -12.41 -15.36
N VAL A 73 34.28 -13.39 -14.44
CA VAL A 73 34.21 -14.82 -14.80
C VAL A 73 32.86 -15.15 -15.43
N ILE A 74 31.77 -14.69 -14.83
CA ILE A 74 30.40 -14.90 -15.35
C ILE A 74 30.27 -14.29 -16.76
N ARG A 75 30.80 -13.08 -16.96
CA ARG A 75 30.78 -12.42 -18.28
C ARG A 75 31.52 -13.24 -19.34
N ALA A 76 32.68 -13.80 -19.03
CA ALA A 76 33.42 -14.68 -19.92
C ALA A 76 32.65 -15.99 -20.22
N LEU A 77 32.01 -16.58 -19.17
CA LEU A 77 31.19 -17.77 -19.30
C LEU A 77 29.94 -17.50 -20.16
N MET A 78 29.28 -16.36 -20.01
CA MET A 78 28.13 -16.01 -20.87
C MET A 78 28.49 -15.95 -22.36
N VAL A 79 29.68 -15.47 -22.70
CA VAL A 79 30.16 -15.44 -24.09
C VAL A 79 30.38 -16.86 -24.59
N PHE A 80 31.00 -17.71 -23.79
CA PHE A 80 31.29 -19.12 -24.17
C PHE A 80 29.99 -19.96 -24.28
N THR A 81 29.03 -19.75 -23.38
CA THR A 81 27.77 -20.50 -23.35
C THR A 81 26.67 -19.84 -24.19
N PHE A 82 26.95 -18.74 -24.88
CA PHE A 82 25.98 -18.01 -25.69
C PHE A 82 25.09 -18.88 -26.60
N PRO A 83 25.64 -19.83 -27.40
CA PRO A 83 24.81 -20.65 -28.29
C PRO A 83 23.79 -21.50 -27.53
N PHE A 84 24.14 -21.99 -26.36
CA PHE A 84 23.25 -22.82 -25.53
C PHE A 84 22.18 -21.95 -24.83
N VAL A 85 22.58 -20.80 -24.34
CA VAL A 85 21.65 -19.82 -23.70
C VAL A 85 20.67 -19.26 -24.74
N TRP A 86 21.13 -19.00 -25.98
CA TRP A 86 20.26 -18.54 -27.06
C TRP A 86 19.19 -19.60 -27.39
N LEU A 87 19.58 -20.85 -27.50
CA LEU A 87 18.68 -21.99 -27.76
C LEU A 87 17.65 -22.13 -26.61
N SER A 88 18.11 -22.08 -25.36
CA SER A 88 17.26 -22.18 -24.18
C SER A 88 16.25 -21.01 -24.10
N ASN A 89 16.69 -19.78 -24.36
CA ASN A 89 15.80 -18.61 -24.36
C ASN A 89 14.76 -18.68 -25.47
N THR A 90 15.12 -19.20 -26.66
CA THR A 90 14.16 -19.36 -27.75
C THR A 90 13.08 -20.39 -27.41
N LEU A 91 13.42 -21.45 -26.68
CA LEU A 91 12.44 -22.41 -26.18
C LEU A 91 11.59 -21.80 -25.04
N SER A 92 12.21 -21.06 -24.10
CA SER A 92 11.52 -20.43 -22.98
C SER A 92 10.60 -19.29 -23.40
N SER A 93 10.93 -18.54 -24.45
CA SER A 93 10.08 -17.46 -24.98
C SER A 93 8.73 -17.95 -25.54
N VAL A 94 8.66 -19.23 -25.92
CA VAL A 94 7.39 -19.87 -26.34
C VAL A 94 6.51 -20.23 -25.13
N ILE A 95 7.12 -20.38 -23.93
CA ILE A 95 6.44 -20.83 -22.71
C ILE A 95 6.12 -19.64 -21.78
N ASN A 96 7.01 -18.65 -21.68
CA ASN A 96 6.86 -17.48 -20.80
C ASN A 96 6.57 -16.21 -21.61
N SER A 97 5.29 -15.90 -21.82
CA SER A 97 4.83 -14.59 -22.31
C SER A 97 4.56 -13.58 -21.20
N ASN A 98 4.77 -13.92 -19.94
CA ASN A 98 4.67 -12.99 -18.83
C ASN A 98 6.07 -12.51 -18.43
N GLU A 99 6.38 -11.26 -18.76
CA GLU A 99 7.46 -10.51 -18.10
C GLU A 99 7.19 -10.56 -16.59
N ASP A 100 8.21 -10.95 -15.83
CA ASP A 100 8.21 -10.87 -14.35
C ASP A 100 8.05 -9.40 -13.92
N LYS A 101 6.82 -8.91 -13.94
CA LYS A 101 6.48 -7.63 -13.29
C LYS A 101 6.43 -7.92 -11.81
N VAL A 102 7.26 -7.22 -11.05
CA VAL A 102 7.18 -7.27 -9.59
C VAL A 102 5.75 -6.94 -9.19
N SER A 103 5.08 -7.85 -8.51
CA SER A 103 3.72 -7.67 -8.05
C SER A 103 3.68 -6.79 -6.79
N ARG A 104 2.50 -6.29 -6.42
CA ARG A 104 2.33 -5.55 -5.18
C ARG A 104 2.61 -6.43 -3.97
N GLU A 105 2.16 -7.67 -4.03
CA GLU A 105 2.37 -8.69 -3.01
C GLU A 105 3.86 -8.97 -2.79
N GLU A 106 4.67 -8.96 -3.86
CA GLU A 106 6.12 -9.10 -3.74
C GLU A 106 6.76 -7.88 -3.07
N ILE A 107 6.25 -6.67 -3.34
CA ILE A 107 6.77 -5.45 -2.69
C ILE A 107 6.40 -5.46 -1.20
N THR A 108 5.16 -5.82 -0.84
CA THR A 108 4.73 -5.95 0.55
C THR A 108 5.56 -6.99 1.29
N ALA A 109 5.76 -8.19 0.71
CA ALA A 109 6.61 -9.21 1.30
C ALA A 109 8.08 -8.76 1.47
N MET A 110 8.60 -7.92 0.56
CA MET A 110 9.93 -7.33 0.72
C MET A 110 9.98 -6.29 1.86
N ALA A 111 8.89 -5.54 2.08
CA ALA A 111 8.79 -4.62 3.21
C ALA A 111 8.78 -5.38 4.54
N GLU A 112 7.94 -6.42 4.67
CA GLU A 112 7.91 -7.30 5.84
C GLU A 112 9.28 -7.94 6.15
N MET A 113 9.99 -8.42 5.11
CA MET A 113 11.36 -8.94 5.28
C MET A 113 12.34 -7.85 5.73
N GLY A 114 12.17 -6.63 5.23
CA GLY A 114 12.99 -5.49 5.63
C GLY A 114 12.78 -5.09 7.10
N GLU A 115 11.55 -5.21 7.58
CA GLU A 115 11.17 -5.02 8.98
C GLU A 115 11.80 -6.10 9.87
N ASP A 116 11.65 -7.38 9.53
CA ASP A 116 12.25 -8.52 10.25
C ASP A 116 13.78 -8.41 10.37
N GLU A 117 14.43 -7.87 9.32
CA GLU A 117 15.89 -7.64 9.30
C GLU A 117 16.30 -6.31 9.97
N GLY A 118 15.34 -5.46 10.36
CA GLY A 118 15.57 -4.16 10.99
C GLY A 118 16.14 -3.10 10.04
N SER A 119 15.90 -3.21 8.73
CA SER A 119 16.30 -2.21 7.72
C SER A 119 15.24 -1.14 7.49
N ILE A 120 13.97 -1.40 7.82
CA ILE A 120 12.86 -0.47 7.94
C ILE A 120 12.13 -0.74 9.25
N ASP A 121 11.38 0.24 9.75
CA ASP A 121 10.59 0.04 10.97
C ASP A 121 9.15 -0.45 10.65
N GLU A 122 8.43 -0.93 11.67
CA GLU A 122 7.05 -1.42 11.58
C GLU A 122 6.12 -0.39 10.93
N HIS A 123 6.25 0.87 11.31
CA HIS A 123 5.41 1.95 10.78
C HIS A 123 5.66 2.21 9.27
N GLU A 124 6.93 2.11 8.83
CA GLU A 124 7.28 2.23 7.42
C GLU A 124 6.71 1.06 6.59
N SER A 125 6.73 -0.15 7.15
CA SER A 125 6.13 -1.36 6.56
C SER A 125 4.61 -1.21 6.43
N ASP A 126 3.93 -0.76 7.48
CA ASP A 126 2.49 -0.50 7.52
C ASP A 126 2.05 0.53 6.47
N ILE A 127 2.81 1.61 6.29
CA ILE A 127 2.53 2.63 5.27
C ILE A 127 2.58 2.02 3.86
N ILE A 128 3.55 1.14 3.58
CA ILE A 128 3.66 0.47 2.27
C ILE A 128 2.44 -0.42 2.02
N GLU A 129 2.00 -1.19 3.01
CA GLU A 129 0.81 -2.03 2.90
C GLU A 129 -0.44 -1.16 2.69
N ASN A 130 -0.67 -0.16 3.54
CA ASN A 130 -1.81 0.74 3.47
C ASN A 130 -1.88 1.49 2.13
N LEU A 131 -0.73 1.91 1.57
CA LEU A 131 -0.67 2.55 0.25
C LEU A 131 -1.30 1.66 -0.85
N PHE A 132 -1.05 0.36 -0.81
CA PHE A 132 -1.63 -0.56 -1.79
C PHE A 132 -3.12 -0.83 -1.53
N ARG A 133 -3.54 -0.77 -0.26
CA ARG A 133 -4.95 -0.96 0.15
C ARG A 133 -5.83 0.24 -0.13
N LEU A 134 -5.29 1.46 -0.30
CA LEU A 134 -6.09 2.67 -0.58
C LEU A 134 -7.01 2.55 -1.81
N LYS A 135 -6.70 1.64 -2.74
CA LYS A 135 -7.57 1.34 -3.89
C LYS A 135 -8.79 0.50 -3.56
N GLU A 136 -8.69 -0.29 -2.51
CA GLU A 136 -9.70 -1.26 -2.10
C GLU A 136 -10.63 -0.69 -1.03
N ILE A 137 -10.13 0.29 -0.26
CA ILE A 137 -10.91 1.00 0.76
C ILE A 137 -11.77 2.07 0.07
N HIS A 138 -13.04 2.12 0.40
CA HIS A 138 -14.00 3.08 -0.13
C HIS A 138 -14.24 4.24 0.85
N ILE A 139 -14.74 5.34 0.34
CA ILE A 139 -15.03 6.53 1.17
C ILE A 139 -16.08 6.22 2.23
N GLU A 140 -17.03 5.30 1.97
CA GLU A 140 -18.01 4.87 2.98
C GLU A 140 -17.39 4.28 4.24
N ASP A 141 -16.17 3.73 4.13
CA ASP A 141 -15.45 3.11 5.25
C ASP A 141 -14.77 4.15 6.17
N ILE A 142 -14.47 5.35 5.63
CA ILE A 142 -13.66 6.37 6.31
C ILE A 142 -14.38 7.70 6.57
N LEU A 143 -15.53 7.95 5.93
CA LEU A 143 -16.27 9.21 6.05
C LEU A 143 -16.74 9.48 7.49
N THR A 144 -16.86 10.76 7.83
CA THR A 144 -17.62 11.22 8.99
C THR A 144 -19.12 11.17 8.66
N PRO A 145 -19.90 10.30 9.35
CA PRO A 145 -21.32 10.11 9.03
C PRO A 145 -22.17 11.36 9.24
N ARG A 146 -23.18 11.55 8.38
CA ARG A 146 -24.09 12.71 8.44
C ARG A 146 -24.74 12.96 9.80
N SER A 147 -24.90 11.93 10.63
CA SER A 147 -25.52 12.01 11.95
C SER A 147 -24.73 12.79 12.98
N VAL A 148 -23.43 13.01 12.73
CA VAL A 148 -22.50 13.70 13.63
C VAL A 148 -21.84 14.91 12.97
N ILE A 149 -22.24 15.27 11.74
CA ILE A 149 -21.72 16.45 11.06
C ILE A 149 -22.17 17.71 11.84
N TYR A 150 -21.20 18.55 12.18
CA TYR A 150 -21.46 19.90 12.62
C TYR A 150 -21.66 20.79 11.38
N ALA A 151 -22.88 21.32 11.19
CA ALA A 151 -23.26 22.07 10.01
C ALA A 151 -24.20 23.21 10.37
N PHE A 152 -24.20 24.27 9.58
CA PHE A 152 -25.10 25.43 9.75
C PHE A 152 -26.22 25.41 8.72
N GLU A 153 -27.38 25.91 9.09
CA GLU A 153 -28.48 26.23 8.18
C GLU A 153 -28.21 27.56 7.48
N ASP A 154 -28.51 27.68 6.19
CA ASP A 154 -28.21 28.83 5.35
C ASP A 154 -28.84 30.15 5.84
N ILE A 155 -30.01 30.07 6.46
CA ILE A 155 -30.72 31.21 7.05
C ILE A 155 -30.20 31.63 8.45
N GLN A 156 -29.31 30.85 9.03
CA GLN A 156 -28.72 31.15 10.34
C GLN A 156 -27.81 32.37 10.25
N THR A 157 -28.03 33.36 11.14
CA THR A 157 -27.21 34.57 11.15
C THR A 157 -25.97 34.42 12.02
N VAL A 158 -24.95 35.21 11.73
CA VAL A 158 -23.73 35.34 12.52
C VAL A 158 -24.03 35.67 13.98
N GLY A 159 -24.98 36.57 14.24
CA GLY A 159 -25.42 36.92 15.58
C GLY A 159 -26.02 35.74 16.35
N LYS A 160 -26.82 34.89 15.69
CA LYS A 160 -27.39 33.69 16.34
C LYS A 160 -26.30 32.70 16.75
N ILE A 161 -25.26 32.54 15.92
CA ILE A 161 -24.13 31.63 16.21
C ILE A 161 -23.37 32.17 17.43
N MET A 162 -23.13 33.47 17.48
CA MET A 162 -22.48 34.11 18.62
C MET A 162 -23.30 33.95 19.92
N ASP A 163 -24.63 34.13 19.84
CA ASP A 163 -25.54 34.02 20.99
C ASP A 163 -25.68 32.58 21.52
N SER A 164 -25.46 31.56 20.67
CA SER A 164 -25.52 30.17 21.11
C SER A 164 -24.41 29.80 22.10
N ASN A 165 -23.37 30.59 22.16
CA ASN A 165 -22.21 30.40 23.02
C ASN A 165 -21.50 29.05 22.79
N ASP A 166 -21.76 28.42 21.63
CA ASP A 166 -21.10 27.19 21.21
C ASP A 166 -19.76 27.52 20.54
N ASP A 167 -18.69 26.96 21.01
CA ASP A 167 -17.37 27.12 20.37
C ASP A 167 -17.39 26.52 18.98
N ILE A 168 -16.98 27.31 17.97
CA ILE A 168 -16.77 26.83 16.63
C ILE A 168 -15.43 26.07 16.61
N ILE A 169 -15.48 24.76 16.75
CA ILE A 169 -14.28 23.93 16.83
C ILE A 169 -13.71 23.56 15.44
N PHE A 170 -14.57 23.39 14.44
CA PHE A 170 -14.16 22.95 13.11
C PHE A 170 -13.79 24.11 12.18
N SER A 171 -12.68 23.96 11.45
CA SER A 171 -12.18 24.99 10.51
C SER A 171 -13.08 25.16 9.28
N ARG A 172 -13.81 24.12 8.86
CA ARG A 172 -14.70 24.10 7.70
C ARG A 172 -16.03 23.50 8.09
N ILE A 173 -17.10 24.24 7.86
CA ILE A 173 -18.43 23.86 8.32
C ILE A 173 -19.36 23.84 7.11
N PRO A 174 -19.97 22.68 6.79
CA PRO A 174 -21.00 22.59 5.74
C PRO A 174 -22.19 23.51 6.02
N VAL A 175 -22.75 24.08 4.96
CA VAL A 175 -23.98 24.89 5.02
C VAL A 175 -25.03 24.19 4.17
N PHE A 176 -26.22 24.00 4.74
CA PHE A 176 -27.34 23.33 4.09
C PHE A 176 -28.59 24.20 4.06
N HIS A 177 -29.46 23.92 3.08
CA HIS A 177 -30.76 24.55 2.94
C HIS A 177 -31.86 23.54 3.31
N GLU A 178 -32.66 23.90 4.33
CA GLU A 178 -33.78 23.10 4.88
C GLU A 178 -33.37 21.71 5.41
N ASN A 179 -32.58 20.94 4.66
CA ASN A 179 -32.19 19.57 4.99
C ASN A 179 -30.71 19.34 4.68
N ILE A 180 -30.04 18.55 5.52
CA ILE A 180 -28.62 18.18 5.36
C ILE A 180 -28.34 17.44 4.04
N ASP A 181 -29.36 16.91 3.36
CA ASP A 181 -29.19 16.33 2.02
C ASP A 181 -28.98 17.41 0.95
N ASN A 182 -29.36 18.66 1.23
CA ASN A 182 -29.19 19.80 0.34
C ASN A 182 -28.08 20.74 0.84
N VAL A 183 -26.84 20.25 0.86
CA VAL A 183 -25.66 21.07 1.17
C VAL A 183 -25.40 22.01 0.00
N ILE A 184 -25.40 23.32 0.28
CA ILE A 184 -25.19 24.39 -0.71
C ILE A 184 -23.72 24.83 -0.81
N GLY A 185 -22.91 24.52 0.20
CA GLY A 185 -21.51 24.87 0.26
C GLY A 185 -20.93 24.68 1.66
N MET A 186 -19.87 25.41 1.96
CA MET A 186 -19.25 25.44 3.29
C MET A 186 -18.87 26.86 3.66
N VAL A 187 -18.69 27.12 4.96
CA VAL A 187 -18.09 28.34 5.49
C VAL A 187 -16.81 28.03 6.25
N TYR A 188 -15.87 28.96 6.23
CA TYR A 188 -14.67 28.88 7.05
C TYR A 188 -14.91 29.49 8.42
N LYS A 189 -14.43 28.85 9.48
CA LYS A 189 -14.43 29.37 10.85
C LYS A 189 -13.90 30.79 10.91
N ASP A 190 -12.75 31.04 10.27
CA ASP A 190 -12.09 32.33 10.29
C ASP A 190 -12.98 33.42 9.67
N THR A 191 -13.64 33.13 8.54
CA THR A 191 -14.60 34.09 7.91
C THR A 191 -15.78 34.40 8.80
N VAL A 192 -16.29 33.39 9.52
CA VAL A 192 -17.40 33.63 10.50
C VAL A 192 -16.92 34.52 11.66
N LEU A 193 -15.73 34.19 12.22
CA LEU A 193 -15.15 34.96 13.33
C LEU A 193 -14.76 36.41 12.93
N GLU A 194 -14.21 36.61 11.73
CA GLU A 194 -13.91 37.93 11.17
C GLU A 194 -15.21 38.75 10.99
N THR A 195 -16.28 38.11 10.49
CA THR A 195 -17.59 38.75 10.31
C THR A 195 -18.21 39.14 11.66
N MET A 196 -17.99 38.31 12.70
CA MET A 196 -18.36 38.64 14.08
C MET A 196 -17.57 39.84 14.60
N ALA A 197 -16.27 39.87 14.39
CA ALA A 197 -15.39 40.94 14.85
C ALA A 197 -15.68 42.30 14.17
N ASP A 198 -16.22 42.26 12.96
CA ASP A 198 -16.66 43.45 12.20
C ASP A 198 -18.09 43.90 12.52
N ASP A 199 -18.75 43.29 13.52
CA ASP A 199 -20.12 43.59 13.97
C ASP A 199 -21.21 43.34 12.90
N PHE A 200 -20.94 42.50 11.87
CA PHE A 200 -21.92 42.16 10.84
C PHE A 200 -22.86 41.00 11.25
N PHE A 201 -23.55 41.16 12.37
CA PHE A 201 -24.38 40.13 13.00
C PHE A 201 -25.60 39.70 12.18
N GLU A 202 -26.08 40.50 11.25
CA GLU A 202 -27.25 40.24 10.40
C GLU A 202 -26.90 39.36 9.18
N LYS A 203 -25.61 39.18 8.86
CA LYS A 203 -25.21 38.31 7.76
C LYS A 203 -25.61 36.89 8.04
N THR A 204 -26.17 36.24 7.02
CA THR A 204 -26.55 34.85 7.06
C THR A 204 -25.39 33.96 6.63
N MET A 205 -25.47 32.65 6.92
CA MET A 205 -24.48 31.70 6.43
C MET A 205 -24.51 31.59 4.89
N ALA A 206 -25.68 31.81 4.26
CA ALA A 206 -25.79 31.93 2.81
C ALA A 206 -24.95 33.06 2.21
N ASP A 207 -24.75 34.15 2.94
CA ASP A 207 -23.95 35.30 2.49
C ASP A 207 -22.43 35.02 2.55
N LEU A 208 -22.00 34.01 3.33
CA LEU A 208 -20.60 33.66 3.59
C LEU A 208 -20.19 32.34 2.92
N VAL A 209 -21.15 31.65 2.31
CA VAL A 209 -20.93 30.31 1.76
C VAL A 209 -19.93 30.32 0.60
N GLU A 210 -19.01 29.38 0.61
CA GLU A 210 -18.13 29.04 -0.50
C GLU A 210 -18.50 27.68 -1.10
N PRO A 211 -18.26 27.47 -2.40
CA PRO A 211 -18.58 26.20 -3.03
C PRO A 211 -17.77 25.05 -2.45
N VAL A 212 -18.40 23.90 -2.26
CA VAL A 212 -17.78 22.65 -1.86
C VAL A 212 -18.04 21.57 -2.90
N GLU A 213 -17.03 20.78 -3.20
CA GLU A 213 -17.16 19.68 -4.16
C GLU A 213 -17.78 18.44 -3.50
N THR A 214 -18.29 17.55 -4.34
CA THR A 214 -18.89 16.29 -3.91
C THR A 214 -18.14 15.09 -4.46
N VAL A 215 -18.12 14.00 -3.69
CA VAL A 215 -17.61 12.69 -4.10
C VAL A 215 -18.65 11.62 -3.76
N TYR A 216 -18.53 10.44 -4.36
CA TYR A 216 -19.46 9.33 -4.08
C TYR A 216 -18.87 8.38 -3.05
N GLU A 217 -19.73 7.81 -2.21
CA GLU A 217 -19.34 6.91 -1.11
C GLU A 217 -18.60 5.64 -1.61
N LYS A 218 -18.86 5.20 -2.84
CA LYS A 218 -18.20 4.04 -3.48
C LYS A 218 -16.88 4.37 -4.18
N GLU A 219 -16.45 5.64 -4.18
CA GLU A 219 -15.12 5.95 -4.71
C GLU A 219 -14.03 5.43 -3.78
N SER A 220 -12.89 5.01 -4.35
CA SER A 220 -11.75 4.59 -3.55
C SER A 220 -11.05 5.78 -2.88
N VAL A 221 -10.48 5.53 -1.71
CA VAL A 221 -9.70 6.54 -0.97
C VAL A 221 -8.56 7.08 -1.83
N GLU A 222 -7.88 6.24 -2.63
CA GLU A 222 -6.85 6.69 -3.58
C GLU A 222 -7.38 7.72 -4.58
N SER A 223 -8.57 7.48 -5.15
CA SER A 223 -9.20 8.40 -6.12
C SER A 223 -9.48 9.75 -5.49
N VAL A 224 -10.05 9.74 -4.27
CA VAL A 224 -10.44 10.97 -3.56
C VAL A 224 -9.23 11.72 -3.04
N LEU A 225 -8.18 11.04 -2.56
CA LEU A 225 -6.90 11.65 -2.18
C LEU A 225 -6.27 12.39 -3.36
N ASN A 226 -6.32 11.79 -4.56
CA ASN A 226 -5.86 12.44 -5.79
C ASN A 226 -6.70 13.69 -6.14
N LYS A 227 -8.03 13.67 -5.89
CA LYS A 227 -8.90 14.85 -6.08
C LYS A 227 -8.54 15.96 -5.09
N PHE A 228 -8.34 15.65 -3.80
CA PHE A 228 -7.88 16.62 -2.80
C PHE A 228 -6.61 17.34 -3.25
N THR A 229 -5.61 16.57 -3.67
CA THR A 229 -4.32 17.11 -4.12
C THR A 229 -4.44 17.97 -5.36
N LYS A 230 -5.25 17.54 -6.36
CA LYS A 230 -5.44 18.24 -7.63
C LYS A 230 -6.22 19.55 -7.46
N ASN A 231 -7.30 19.52 -6.66
CA ASN A 231 -8.22 20.63 -6.50
C ASN A 231 -7.81 21.57 -5.34
N ARG A 232 -6.79 21.18 -4.56
CA ARG A 232 -6.35 21.87 -3.35
C ARG A 232 -7.50 22.07 -2.34
N SER A 233 -8.39 21.10 -2.30
CA SER A 233 -9.49 21.04 -1.35
C SER A 233 -9.07 20.27 -0.10
N HIS A 234 -9.77 20.47 1.01
CA HIS A 234 -9.53 19.76 2.26
C HIS A 234 -10.78 19.05 2.79
N MET A 235 -11.94 19.31 2.19
CA MET A 235 -13.19 18.66 2.56
C MET A 235 -14.05 18.45 1.31
N PHE A 236 -14.71 17.30 1.23
CA PHE A 236 -15.75 16.99 0.24
C PHE A 236 -17.00 16.52 0.94
N ILE A 237 -18.15 16.82 0.34
CA ILE A 237 -19.44 16.23 0.72
C ILE A 237 -19.54 14.86 0.06
N VAL A 238 -19.89 13.84 0.85
CA VAL A 238 -20.06 12.48 0.34
C VAL A 238 -21.55 12.23 0.06
N LYS A 239 -21.83 11.70 -1.13
CA LYS A 239 -23.18 11.38 -1.59
C LYS A 239 -23.33 9.90 -1.94
N ASP A 240 -24.54 9.39 -1.72
CA ASP A 240 -24.95 8.08 -2.20
C ASP A 240 -25.31 8.09 -3.70
N GLU A 241 -25.68 6.93 -4.25
CA GLU A 241 -26.11 6.77 -5.65
C GLU A 241 -27.41 7.54 -5.97
N PHE A 242 -28.20 7.91 -4.97
CA PHE A 242 -29.46 8.61 -5.11
C PHE A 242 -29.30 10.13 -4.94
N GLY A 243 -28.11 10.61 -4.64
CA GLY A 243 -27.79 12.01 -4.41
C GLY A 243 -28.02 12.49 -2.98
N GLY A 244 -28.38 11.60 -2.04
CA GLY A 244 -28.47 11.88 -0.62
C GLY A 244 -27.09 12.09 -0.01
N THR A 245 -26.98 12.98 0.98
CA THR A 245 -25.73 13.19 1.72
C THR A 245 -25.53 12.09 2.75
N THR A 246 -24.47 11.28 2.63
CA THR A 246 -24.10 10.23 3.57
C THR A 246 -23.14 10.72 4.65
N GLY A 247 -22.32 11.72 4.31
CA GLY A 247 -21.33 12.26 5.23
C GLY A 247 -20.45 13.34 4.63
N ILE A 248 -19.32 13.57 5.26
CA ILE A 248 -18.20 14.36 4.75
C ILE A 248 -16.94 13.50 4.81
N VAL A 249 -15.96 13.82 3.97
CA VAL A 249 -14.61 13.27 4.03
C VAL A 249 -13.61 14.40 3.93
N THR A 250 -12.57 14.34 4.73
CA THR A 250 -11.48 15.31 4.75
C THR A 250 -10.19 14.73 4.19
N LEU A 251 -9.22 15.59 3.90
CA LEU A 251 -7.88 15.16 3.50
C LEU A 251 -7.22 14.38 4.63
N GLU A 252 -7.46 14.79 5.86
CA GLU A 252 -6.99 14.19 7.09
C GLU A 252 -7.45 12.72 7.18
N ASP A 253 -8.73 12.38 6.94
CA ASP A 253 -9.25 11.01 6.93
C ASP A 253 -8.50 10.11 5.95
N CYS A 254 -8.18 10.66 4.75
CA CYS A 254 -7.42 9.92 3.74
C CYS A 254 -5.96 9.68 4.18
N ILE A 255 -5.33 10.66 4.84
CA ILE A 255 -3.96 10.56 5.34
C ILE A 255 -3.90 9.59 6.52
N GLU A 256 -4.86 9.64 7.45
CA GLU A 256 -4.97 8.68 8.56
C GLU A 256 -5.08 7.24 8.05
N THR A 257 -5.88 7.04 7.01
CA THR A 257 -6.01 5.72 6.36
C THR A 257 -4.68 5.24 5.77
N LEU A 258 -3.88 6.15 5.18
CA LEU A 258 -2.57 5.83 4.64
C LEU A 258 -1.56 5.52 5.75
N LEU A 259 -1.55 6.34 6.81
CA LEU A 259 -0.59 6.19 7.92
C LEU A 259 -0.99 5.06 8.89
N GLY A 260 -2.26 4.61 8.87
CA GLY A 260 -2.77 3.62 9.79
C GLY A 260 -2.95 4.12 11.23
N VAL A 261 -2.87 5.44 11.44
CA VAL A 261 -2.97 6.07 12.76
C VAL A 261 -3.93 7.25 12.69
N GLU A 262 -4.66 7.51 13.80
CA GLU A 262 -5.49 8.70 13.95
C GLU A 262 -4.59 9.93 14.20
N ILE A 263 -4.84 11.00 13.45
CA ILE A 263 -4.16 12.29 13.62
C ILE A 263 -5.04 13.13 14.56
N MET A 264 -4.54 13.38 15.75
CA MET A 264 -5.25 14.24 16.72
C MET A 264 -4.68 15.65 16.68
N ASP A 265 -5.57 16.66 16.51
CA ASP A 265 -5.21 18.07 16.73
C ASP A 265 -5.31 18.40 18.23
N GLU A 266 -4.55 19.40 18.69
CA GLU A 266 -4.52 19.86 20.08
C GLU A 266 -5.91 20.31 20.60
N SER A 267 -6.84 20.62 19.68
CA SER A 267 -8.22 21.06 19.97
C SER A 267 -9.28 19.96 19.88
N ASP A 268 -8.92 18.74 19.49
CA ASP A 268 -9.88 17.66 19.31
C ASP A 268 -10.31 17.04 20.65
N GLU A 269 -11.56 17.27 21.04
CA GLU A 269 -12.18 16.61 22.21
C GLU A 269 -12.58 15.15 21.92
N VAL A 270 -12.74 14.78 20.65
CA VAL A 270 -13.17 13.45 20.19
C VAL A 270 -12.23 12.94 19.11
N ALA A 271 -11.45 11.94 19.45
CA ALA A 271 -10.45 11.34 18.58
C ALA A 271 -11.03 10.66 17.31
N ASP A 272 -12.30 10.25 17.32
CA ASP A 272 -12.92 9.49 16.21
C ASP A 272 -14.42 9.81 16.12
N MET A 273 -14.81 10.64 15.18
CA MET A 273 -16.21 11.02 14.93
C MET A 273 -17.07 9.83 14.47
N ARG A 274 -16.48 8.81 13.85
CA ARG A 274 -17.18 7.57 13.47
C ARG A 274 -17.54 6.75 14.70
N LYS A 275 -16.66 6.73 15.68
CA LYS A 275 -16.92 6.06 16.96
C LYS A 275 -18.02 6.76 17.72
N LEU A 276 -17.99 8.08 17.75
CA LEU A 276 -19.06 8.90 18.34
C LEU A 276 -20.42 8.63 17.68
N ALA A 277 -20.47 8.55 16.33
CA ALA A 277 -21.69 8.22 15.59
C ALA A 277 -22.22 6.83 15.95
N LYS A 278 -21.34 5.82 16.05
CA LYS A 278 -21.72 4.45 16.46
C LYS A 278 -22.27 4.42 17.89
N ASP A 279 -21.67 5.14 18.81
CA ASP A 279 -22.10 5.19 20.20
C ASP A 279 -23.45 5.92 20.35
N GLN A 280 -23.67 7.00 19.61
CA GLN A 280 -24.98 7.68 19.56
C GLN A 280 -26.08 6.78 18.97
N GLN A 281 -25.80 6.02 17.92
CA GLN A 281 -26.76 5.05 17.37
C GLN A 281 -27.09 3.93 18.37
N ARG A 282 -26.09 3.42 19.10
CA ARG A 282 -26.32 2.42 20.15
C ARG A 282 -27.20 2.97 21.27
N GLN A 283 -26.94 4.20 21.71
CA GLN A 283 -27.75 4.84 22.74
C GLN A 283 -29.20 5.10 22.29
N LYS A 284 -29.42 5.48 21.01
CA LYS A 284 -30.77 5.64 20.46
C LYS A 284 -31.53 4.31 20.42
N LYS A 285 -30.90 3.23 19.95
CA LYS A 285 -31.49 1.87 19.95
C LYS A 285 -31.86 1.40 21.35
N HIS A 286 -30.98 1.59 22.33
CA HIS A 286 -31.27 1.23 23.72
C HIS A 286 -32.41 2.04 24.33
N LYS A 287 -32.59 3.31 23.95
CA LYS A 287 -33.71 4.14 24.40
C LYS A 287 -35.03 3.71 23.75
N GLU A 288 -35.01 3.31 22.47
CA GLU A 288 -36.21 2.79 21.77
C GLU A 288 -36.62 1.42 22.33
N GLU A 289 -35.69 0.51 22.62
CA GLU A 289 -35.98 -0.80 23.24
C GLU A 289 -36.52 -0.66 24.67
N ASN A 290 -36.02 0.30 25.45
CA ASN A 290 -36.47 0.51 26.84
C ASN A 290 -37.70 1.44 26.96
N GLY A 291 -38.09 2.16 25.91
CA GLY A 291 -39.26 3.03 25.88
C GLY A 291 -40.56 2.37 25.40
N THR A 292 -40.52 1.07 25.07
CA THR A 292 -41.66 0.27 24.60
C THR A 292 -42.16 -0.74 25.67
N SER A 293 -41.92 -0.44 26.95
CA SER A 293 -42.45 -1.23 28.10
C SER A 293 -43.45 -0.43 28.88
#